data_89977f33cbf71526f044475255e98b09
#
_entry.id   89977f33cbf71526f044475255e98b09
#
_cell.length_a   1.000
_cell.length_b   1.000
_cell.length_c   1.000
_cell.angle_alpha   90.00
_cell.angle_beta   90.00
_cell.angle_gamma   90.00
#
_symmetry.space_group_name_H-M   'P 1'
#
loop_
_entity.id
_entity.type
_entity.pdbx_description
1 polymer ?
#
loop_
_entity_poly.entity_id
_entity_poly.type
_entity_poly.pdbx_seq_one_letter_code
_entity_poly.pdbx_strand_id
1 'polypeptide(L)'
;MSEDERFFVNGYQTWTYCPEQGKHDYTRGMGRLPRFVIDKFGIDRHGDYFFVDYPQTPGVMHGESYCYFRRGGRYRLLASLDERPGYTLLRYDSRCGVLTVTRDCAGLCCGGEFAALELYYAEGSEDEVFDAWFAALGCRARRTKKLAGYSSWYNRYQNIDESSILEDLQGCRTLFRQGDLFQIDDGWEPKVGDWLKADPAKFPQGLRPIADAA
;
A
#
# COMPACT_ATOMS: atom_id res chain seq x y z
N MET A 1 12.28 20.08 -12.64
CA MET A 1 12.77 19.74 -11.28
C MET A 1 14.19 20.25 -11.14
N SER A 2 14.51 20.98 -10.06
CA SER A 2 15.88 21.43 -9.73
C SER A 2 16.68 20.32 -9.04
N GLU A 3 18.01 20.50 -8.89
CA GLU A 3 18.88 19.48 -8.28
C GLU A 3 18.63 19.28 -6.78
N ASP A 4 18.14 20.30 -6.11
CA ASP A 4 17.81 20.30 -4.68
C ASP A 4 16.35 19.88 -4.39
N GLU A 5 15.56 19.64 -5.43
CA GLU A 5 14.18 19.19 -5.33
C GLU A 5 14.12 17.65 -5.34
N ARG A 6 13.18 17.10 -4.59
CA ARG A 6 12.88 15.67 -4.56
C ARG A 6 11.46 15.45 -5.03
N PHE A 7 11.26 14.36 -5.73
CA PHE A 7 9.96 13.88 -6.17
C PHE A 7 9.67 12.54 -5.51
N PHE A 8 8.50 12.43 -4.94
CA PHE A 8 7.95 11.18 -4.43
C PHE A 8 6.70 10.82 -5.22
N VAL A 9 6.52 9.56 -5.52
CA VAL A 9 5.26 9.02 -6.03
C VAL A 9 4.99 7.69 -5.31
N ASN A 10 3.75 7.51 -4.85
CA ASN A 10 3.33 6.29 -4.18
C ASN A 10 3.42 5.10 -5.13
N GLY A 11 3.90 3.97 -4.61
CA GLY A 11 4.05 2.73 -5.39
C GLY A 11 2.74 1.98 -5.54
N TYR A 12 2.74 1.00 -6.45
CA TYR A 12 1.54 0.23 -6.81
C TYR A 12 1.12 -0.82 -5.76
N GLN A 13 1.99 -1.11 -4.81
CA GLN A 13 1.75 -2.11 -3.77
C GLN A 13 2.34 -1.69 -2.43
N THR A 14 1.79 -2.20 -1.34
CA THR A 14 2.25 -1.96 0.03
C THR A 14 3.75 -2.23 0.24
N TRP A 15 4.32 -3.15 -0.54
CA TRP A 15 5.74 -3.54 -0.45
C TRP A 15 6.63 -2.85 -1.49
N THR A 16 6.08 -1.96 -2.31
CA THR A 16 6.89 -1.23 -3.28
C THR A 16 7.86 -0.30 -2.54
N TYR A 17 9.12 -0.39 -2.88
CA TYR A 17 10.12 0.55 -2.38
C TYR A 17 9.94 1.91 -3.06
N CYS A 18 9.46 2.89 -2.31
CA CYS A 18 9.14 4.23 -2.78
C CYS A 18 10.04 5.26 -2.09
N PRO A 19 11.27 5.49 -2.58
CA PRO A 19 12.11 6.55 -2.05
C PRO A 19 11.72 7.90 -2.67
N GLU A 20 12.11 8.98 -2.00
CA GLU A 20 12.22 10.26 -2.68
C GLU A 20 13.31 10.20 -3.75
N GLN A 21 13.01 10.67 -4.93
CA GLN A 21 13.83 10.55 -6.13
C GLN A 21 14.36 11.92 -6.57
N GLY A 22 15.59 11.95 -7.02
CA GLY A 22 16.21 13.12 -7.64
C GLY A 22 15.90 13.21 -9.13
N LYS A 23 16.32 14.29 -9.76
CA LYS A 23 16.04 14.61 -11.16
C LYS A 23 16.44 13.51 -12.17
N HIS A 24 17.49 12.75 -11.86
CA HIS A 24 18.04 11.73 -12.76
C HIS A 24 17.66 10.31 -12.34
N ASP A 25 16.91 10.16 -11.25
CA ASP A 25 16.42 8.88 -10.80
C ASP A 25 15.25 8.39 -11.68
N TYR A 26 14.83 7.16 -11.47
CA TYR A 26 13.68 6.58 -12.17
C TYR A 26 13.05 5.49 -11.31
N THR A 27 11.76 5.23 -11.54
CA THR A 27 11.06 4.14 -10.87
C THR A 27 11.60 2.79 -11.33
N ARG A 28 12.09 2.02 -10.36
CA ARG A 28 12.75 0.73 -10.61
C ARG A 28 11.76 -0.40 -10.38
N GLY A 29 11.47 -1.14 -11.44
CA GLY A 29 10.70 -2.36 -11.34
C GLY A 29 11.56 -3.58 -11.01
N MET A 30 10.91 -4.69 -10.65
CA MET A 30 11.56 -5.96 -10.36
C MET A 30 12.14 -6.65 -11.61
N GLY A 31 11.91 -6.14 -12.81
CA GLY A 31 12.51 -6.61 -14.07
C GLY A 31 14.04 -6.57 -14.12
N ARG A 32 14.69 -6.01 -13.09
CA ARG A 32 16.14 -6.10 -12.87
C ARG A 32 16.60 -7.42 -12.26
N LEU A 33 15.69 -8.17 -11.69
CA LEU A 33 16.02 -9.47 -11.12
C LEU A 33 16.43 -10.43 -12.25
N PRO A 34 17.37 -11.33 -11.98
CA PRO A 34 17.73 -12.38 -12.94
C PRO A 34 16.47 -13.18 -13.34
N ARG A 35 16.34 -13.51 -14.62
CA ARG A 35 15.15 -14.18 -15.17
C ARG A 35 14.76 -15.44 -14.37
N PHE A 36 15.76 -16.22 -13.94
CA PHE A 36 15.49 -17.42 -13.15
C PHE A 36 14.81 -17.15 -11.81
N VAL A 37 15.01 -15.95 -11.20
CA VAL A 37 14.33 -15.53 -9.97
C VAL A 37 12.88 -15.18 -10.29
N ILE A 38 12.67 -14.40 -11.35
CA ILE A 38 11.33 -14.00 -11.81
C ILE A 38 10.49 -15.24 -12.11
N ASP A 39 11.03 -16.19 -12.87
CA ASP A 39 10.34 -17.43 -13.26
C ASP A 39 10.05 -18.33 -12.06
N LYS A 40 11.02 -18.48 -11.16
CA LYS A 40 10.87 -19.34 -9.97
C LYS A 40 9.75 -18.86 -9.04
N PHE A 41 9.58 -17.57 -8.89
CA PHE A 41 8.60 -16.98 -7.98
C PHE A 41 7.35 -16.46 -8.69
N GLY A 42 7.28 -16.54 -10.03
CA GLY A 42 6.16 -16.05 -10.82
C GLY A 42 5.91 -14.55 -10.66
N ILE A 43 6.95 -13.78 -10.40
CA ILE A 43 6.87 -12.36 -10.00
C ILE A 43 6.19 -11.52 -11.08
N ASP A 44 6.42 -11.84 -12.36
CA ASP A 44 5.84 -11.18 -13.52
C ASP A 44 4.35 -11.51 -13.74
N ARG A 45 3.76 -12.33 -12.89
CA ARG A 45 2.33 -12.73 -12.95
C ARG A 45 1.47 -12.03 -11.92
N HIS A 46 2.04 -11.17 -11.09
CA HIS A 46 1.38 -10.56 -9.94
C HIS A 46 1.59 -9.06 -9.89
N GLY A 47 0.60 -8.35 -9.37
CA GLY A 47 0.64 -6.92 -9.09
C GLY A 47 0.72 -6.04 -10.34
N ASP A 48 1.49 -5.00 -10.22
CA ASP A 48 1.68 -3.94 -11.20
C ASP A 48 2.29 -4.38 -12.55
N TYR A 49 2.89 -5.57 -12.62
CA TYR A 49 3.44 -6.12 -13.88
C TYR A 49 2.40 -6.42 -14.95
N PHE A 50 1.12 -6.45 -14.61
CA PHE A 50 0.05 -6.70 -15.57
C PHE A 50 -0.39 -5.46 -16.35
N PHE A 51 -0.17 -4.27 -15.82
CA PHE A 51 -0.74 -3.06 -16.40
C PHE A 51 0.21 -1.86 -16.44
N VAL A 52 1.41 -1.98 -15.88
CA VAL A 52 2.38 -0.88 -15.83
C VAL A 52 3.70 -1.29 -16.47
N ASP A 53 4.13 -0.49 -17.44
CA ASP A 53 5.45 -0.60 -18.03
C ASP A 53 6.48 0.17 -17.21
N TYR A 54 7.60 -0.47 -16.92
CA TYR A 54 8.76 0.14 -16.28
C TYR A 54 9.82 0.51 -17.34
N PRO A 55 9.81 1.72 -17.89
CA PRO A 55 10.69 2.09 -18.99
C PRO A 55 12.16 2.14 -18.60
N GLN A 56 12.49 2.12 -17.31
CA GLN A 56 13.85 2.20 -16.77
C GLN A 56 14.66 3.36 -17.38
N THR A 57 13.99 4.45 -17.67
CA THR A 57 14.57 5.63 -18.30
C THR A 57 14.92 6.66 -17.23
N PRO A 58 16.19 7.08 -17.09
CA PRO A 58 16.59 8.13 -16.17
C PRO A 58 15.71 9.39 -16.32
N GLY A 59 15.21 9.90 -15.20
CA GLY A 59 14.31 11.03 -15.17
C GLY A 59 12.82 10.69 -15.29
N VAL A 60 12.46 9.40 -15.47
CA VAL A 60 11.05 8.97 -15.55
C VAL A 60 10.67 8.23 -14.28
N MET A 61 9.73 8.79 -13.55
CA MET A 61 9.21 8.28 -12.29
C MET A 61 7.70 8.09 -12.39
N HIS A 62 7.18 6.99 -11.85
CA HIS A 62 5.76 6.71 -11.93
C HIS A 62 5.27 5.90 -10.74
N GLY A 63 3.98 5.98 -10.48
CA GLY A 63 3.28 5.31 -9.40
C GLY A 63 1.79 5.64 -9.45
N GLU A 64 1.11 5.55 -8.31
CA GLU A 64 -0.34 5.74 -8.26
C GLU A 64 -0.78 6.63 -7.09
N SER A 65 -2.03 7.04 -7.13
CA SER A 65 -2.80 7.72 -6.10
C SER A 65 -2.31 9.10 -5.72
N TYR A 66 -1.04 9.27 -5.34
CA TYR A 66 -0.50 10.59 -5.00
C TYR A 66 1.01 10.70 -5.26
N CYS A 67 1.43 11.94 -5.45
CA CYS A 67 2.83 12.33 -5.54
C CYS A 67 3.06 13.69 -4.88
N TYR A 68 4.31 13.97 -4.54
CA TYR A 68 4.69 15.30 -4.15
C TYR A 68 6.07 15.70 -4.67
N PHE A 69 6.27 17.01 -4.80
CA PHE A 69 7.57 17.62 -4.94
C PHE A 69 7.95 18.25 -3.62
N ARG A 70 9.15 17.99 -3.15
CA ARG A 70 9.67 18.57 -1.90
C ARG A 70 10.95 19.34 -2.15
N ARG A 71 10.99 20.56 -1.60
CA ARG A 71 12.20 21.38 -1.55
C ARG A 71 12.37 21.93 -0.14
N GLY A 72 13.43 21.48 0.57
CA GLY A 72 13.53 21.73 2.00
C GLY A 72 12.32 21.20 2.75
N GLY A 73 11.69 22.02 3.58
CA GLY A 73 10.47 21.69 4.33
C GLY A 73 9.16 22.03 3.62
N ARG A 74 9.20 22.42 2.33
CA ARG A 74 8.00 22.73 1.56
C ARG A 74 7.64 21.63 0.58
N TYR A 75 6.38 21.27 0.59
CA TYR A 75 5.76 20.23 -0.22
C TYR A 75 4.77 20.85 -1.21
N ARG A 76 4.69 20.26 -2.39
CA ARG A 76 3.62 20.48 -3.38
C ARG A 76 3.02 19.11 -3.64
N LEU A 77 1.87 18.84 -3.03
CA LEU A 77 1.16 17.57 -3.11
C LEU A 77 0.15 17.61 -4.26
N LEU A 78 0.13 16.58 -5.09
CA LEU A 78 -0.98 16.23 -5.98
C LEU A 78 -1.46 14.84 -5.63
N ALA A 79 -2.75 14.71 -5.35
CA ALA A 79 -3.33 13.46 -4.86
C ALA A 79 -4.73 13.22 -5.43
N SER A 80 -5.09 11.96 -5.60
CA SER A 80 -6.44 11.55 -5.97
C SER A 80 -7.39 11.67 -4.78
N LEU A 81 -8.64 12.06 -5.06
CA LEU A 81 -9.73 12.07 -4.07
C LEU A 81 -10.66 10.85 -4.23
N ASP A 82 -10.58 10.12 -5.33
CA ASP A 82 -11.42 8.95 -5.55
C ASP A 82 -10.72 7.90 -6.42
N GLU A 83 -10.49 6.72 -5.85
CA GLU A 83 -9.91 5.55 -6.54
C GLU A 83 -10.96 4.46 -6.87
N ARG A 84 -12.24 4.68 -6.53
CA ARG A 84 -13.31 3.69 -6.77
C ARG A 84 -13.55 3.37 -8.24
N PRO A 85 -13.45 4.33 -9.17
CA PRO A 85 -13.64 4.04 -10.59
C PRO A 85 -12.47 3.31 -11.25
N GLY A 86 -11.28 3.38 -10.65
CA GLY A 86 -10.04 2.82 -11.17
C GLY A 86 -8.82 3.53 -10.60
N TYR A 87 -7.64 3.01 -10.87
CA TYR A 87 -6.39 3.57 -10.39
C TYR A 87 -6.08 4.93 -11.01
N THR A 88 -5.59 5.86 -10.20
CA THR A 88 -5.02 7.13 -10.66
C THR A 88 -3.52 6.94 -10.85
N LEU A 89 -3.10 6.83 -12.09
CA LEU A 89 -1.69 6.61 -12.45
C LEU A 89 -1.00 7.96 -12.65
N LEU A 90 0.19 8.10 -12.06
CA LEU A 90 0.99 9.32 -12.08
C LEU A 90 2.34 9.00 -12.73
N ARG A 91 2.73 9.80 -13.71
CA ARG A 91 4.03 9.68 -14.38
C ARG A 91 4.67 11.05 -14.53
N TYR A 92 5.82 11.21 -13.91
CA TYR A 92 6.62 12.43 -14.03
C TYR A 92 7.86 12.17 -14.90
N ASP A 93 8.07 13.04 -15.90
CA ASP A 93 9.27 13.08 -16.70
C ASP A 93 10.05 14.36 -16.38
N SER A 94 11.11 14.22 -15.60
CA SER A 94 11.94 15.33 -15.14
C SER A 94 12.74 16.01 -16.27
N ARG A 95 12.91 15.34 -17.41
CA ARG A 95 13.65 15.84 -18.56
C ARG A 95 12.90 16.97 -19.27
N CYS A 96 11.57 16.86 -19.34
CA CYS A 96 10.70 17.90 -19.91
C CYS A 96 9.83 18.62 -18.84
N GLY A 97 9.85 18.15 -17.58
CA GLY A 97 9.11 18.74 -16.48
C GLY A 97 7.59 18.49 -16.55
N VAL A 98 7.17 17.40 -17.22
CA VAL A 98 5.77 17.06 -17.41
C VAL A 98 5.32 15.98 -16.42
N LEU A 99 4.26 16.27 -15.67
CA LEU A 99 3.52 15.30 -14.86
C LEU A 99 2.25 14.91 -15.60
N THR A 100 2.13 13.65 -15.97
CA THR A 100 0.95 13.07 -16.61
C THR A 100 0.14 12.33 -15.56
N VAL A 101 -1.17 12.61 -15.51
CA VAL A 101 -2.12 11.91 -14.66
C VAL A 101 -3.09 11.16 -15.56
N THR A 102 -3.27 9.88 -15.30
CA THR A 102 -4.12 8.99 -16.09
C THR A 102 -5.03 8.20 -15.18
N ARG A 103 -6.30 8.03 -15.56
CA ARG A 103 -7.22 7.12 -14.89
C ARG A 103 -7.28 5.80 -15.65
N ASP A 104 -7.10 4.69 -14.94
CA ASP A 104 -7.47 3.39 -15.48
C ASP A 104 -8.98 3.25 -15.51
N CYS A 105 -9.54 3.22 -16.71
CA CYS A 105 -10.97 3.07 -16.96
C CYS A 105 -11.28 1.77 -17.72
N ALA A 106 -10.38 0.78 -17.69
CA ALA A 106 -10.55 -0.47 -18.40
C ALA A 106 -11.84 -1.19 -17.95
N GLY A 107 -12.70 -1.50 -18.91
CA GLY A 107 -13.97 -2.18 -18.65
C GLY A 107 -15.09 -1.28 -18.10
N LEU A 108 -14.85 0.01 -17.89
CA LEU A 108 -15.87 0.96 -17.46
C LEU A 108 -16.80 1.30 -18.64
N CYS A 109 -18.12 1.17 -18.40
CA CYS A 109 -19.14 1.62 -19.32
C CYS A 109 -19.98 2.70 -18.62
N CYS A 110 -20.10 3.88 -19.22
CA CYS A 110 -20.99 4.93 -18.74
C CYS A 110 -21.97 5.36 -19.82
N GLY A 111 -23.21 5.66 -19.43
CA GLY A 111 -24.28 6.13 -20.32
C GLY A 111 -24.41 7.64 -20.42
N GLY A 112 -23.44 8.40 -19.91
CA GLY A 112 -23.46 9.86 -19.86
C GLY A 112 -22.10 10.43 -19.46
N GLU A 113 -22.10 11.59 -18.80
CA GLU A 113 -20.89 12.21 -18.27
C GLU A 113 -20.28 11.35 -17.15
N PHE A 114 -18.97 11.27 -17.14
CA PHE A 114 -18.18 10.56 -16.16
C PHE A 114 -17.03 11.45 -15.66
N ALA A 115 -16.94 11.64 -14.35
CA ALA A 115 -15.81 12.34 -13.73
C ALA A 115 -14.59 11.41 -13.72
N ALA A 116 -13.74 11.53 -14.72
CA ALA A 116 -12.57 10.66 -14.87
C ALA A 116 -11.54 10.85 -13.76
N LEU A 117 -11.32 12.09 -13.31
CA LEU A 117 -10.33 12.43 -12.29
C LEU A 117 -10.91 13.47 -11.33
N GLU A 118 -10.72 13.23 -10.05
CA GLU A 118 -10.93 14.21 -9.00
C GLU A 118 -9.61 14.33 -8.22
N LEU A 119 -8.96 15.48 -8.33
CA LEU A 119 -7.61 15.69 -7.83
C LEU A 119 -7.58 16.80 -6.80
N TYR A 120 -6.77 16.59 -5.79
CA TYR A 120 -6.44 17.54 -4.75
C TYR A 120 -5.02 18.07 -4.95
N TYR A 121 -4.85 19.38 -4.86
CA TYR A 121 -3.54 20.03 -4.89
C TYR A 121 -3.37 20.95 -3.70
N ALA A 122 -2.22 20.87 -3.03
CA ALA A 122 -1.86 21.75 -1.93
C ALA A 122 -0.36 22.04 -1.88
N GLU A 123 -0.01 23.19 -1.31
CA GLU A 123 1.36 23.60 -1.02
C GLU A 123 1.48 23.99 0.45
N GLY A 124 2.53 23.54 1.12
CA GLY A 124 2.76 23.83 2.54
C GLY A 124 3.89 23.00 3.14
N SER A 125 3.90 22.92 4.46
CA SER A 125 4.67 21.91 5.20
C SER A 125 4.07 20.52 4.99
N GLU A 126 4.77 19.49 5.41
CA GLU A 126 4.29 18.10 5.31
C GLU A 126 2.93 17.92 5.99
N ASP A 127 2.83 18.29 7.26
CA ASP A 127 1.59 18.16 8.02
C ASP A 127 0.43 18.93 7.38
N GLU A 128 0.67 20.18 6.94
CA GLU A 128 -0.38 21.00 6.31
C GLU A 128 -0.96 20.33 5.05
N VAL A 129 -0.12 19.82 4.16
CA VAL A 129 -0.62 19.27 2.90
C VAL A 129 -1.29 17.91 3.07
N PHE A 130 -0.77 17.04 3.95
CA PHE A 130 -1.36 15.73 4.18
C PHE A 130 -2.61 15.80 5.05
N ASP A 131 -2.64 16.60 6.10
CA ASP A 131 -3.82 16.78 6.94
C ASP A 131 -4.99 17.37 6.12
N ALA A 132 -4.71 18.35 5.26
CA ALA A 132 -5.72 18.92 4.39
C ALA A 132 -6.23 17.91 3.34
N TRP A 133 -5.37 17.07 2.78
CA TRP A 133 -5.78 16.00 1.87
C TRP A 133 -6.64 14.96 2.58
N PHE A 134 -6.23 14.46 3.75
CA PHE A 134 -7.01 13.51 4.53
C PHE A 134 -8.36 14.09 4.96
N ALA A 135 -8.41 15.40 5.27
CA ALA A 135 -9.67 16.09 5.56
C ALA A 135 -10.58 16.11 4.33
N ALA A 136 -10.03 16.39 3.13
CA ALA A 136 -10.78 16.38 1.86
C ALA A 136 -11.33 14.97 1.54
N LEU A 137 -10.57 13.90 1.85
CA LEU A 137 -11.02 12.51 1.75
C LEU A 137 -12.07 12.13 2.81
N GLY A 138 -12.35 12.98 3.78
CA GLY A 138 -13.18 12.64 4.94
C GLY A 138 -12.51 11.66 5.91
N CYS A 139 -11.21 11.42 5.76
CA CYS A 139 -10.45 10.53 6.63
C CYS A 139 -10.15 11.22 7.97
N ARG A 140 -10.49 10.53 9.05
CA ARG A 140 -10.16 10.97 10.41
C ARG A 140 -9.51 9.84 11.17
N ALA A 141 -8.45 10.14 11.90
CA ALA A 141 -7.86 9.18 12.82
C ALA A 141 -8.90 8.73 13.85
N ARG A 142 -9.22 7.44 13.88
CA ARG A 142 -10.17 6.87 14.84
C ARG A 142 -9.51 6.55 16.18
N ARG A 143 -8.19 6.39 16.20
CA ARG A 143 -7.43 6.02 17.37
C ARG A 143 -6.09 6.77 17.38
N THR A 144 -5.83 7.47 18.47
CA THR A 144 -4.63 8.26 18.66
C THR A 144 -3.67 7.67 19.70
N LYS A 145 -4.08 6.58 20.39
CA LYS A 145 -3.25 5.92 21.39
C LYS A 145 -2.23 5.01 20.74
N LYS A 146 -1.00 5.03 21.27
CA LYS A 146 0.01 4.04 20.92
C LYS A 146 -0.49 2.65 21.29
N LEU A 147 -0.34 1.71 20.38
CA LEU A 147 -0.64 0.30 20.59
C LEU A 147 0.68 -0.48 20.56
N ALA A 148 0.83 -1.40 21.50
CA ALA A 148 1.74 -2.52 21.37
C ALA A 148 0.93 -3.74 20.91
N GLY A 149 1.59 -4.73 20.34
CA GLY A 149 0.84 -5.91 19.92
C GLY A 149 1.72 -7.03 19.41
N TYR A 150 1.09 -8.17 19.26
CA TYR A 150 1.62 -9.39 18.67
C TYR A 150 1.01 -9.60 17.30
N SER A 151 1.80 -10.10 16.35
CA SER A 151 1.34 -10.64 15.07
C SER A 151 1.89 -12.05 14.88
N SER A 152 1.04 -13.00 14.56
CA SER A 152 1.44 -14.39 14.33
C SER A 152 2.41 -14.55 13.15
N TRP A 153 2.37 -13.64 12.18
CA TRP A 153 3.22 -13.70 11.00
C TRP A 153 4.70 -13.77 11.33
N TYR A 154 5.19 -12.90 12.20
CA TYR A 154 6.62 -12.82 12.52
C TYR A 154 7.16 -14.01 13.32
N ASN A 155 6.28 -14.78 13.96
CA ASN A 155 6.65 -15.95 14.73
C ASN A 155 6.41 -17.25 13.97
N ARG A 156 5.27 -17.40 13.29
CA ARG A 156 4.79 -18.68 12.74
C ARG A 156 4.54 -18.67 11.24
N TYR A 157 4.52 -17.51 10.58
CA TYR A 157 4.07 -17.38 9.19
C TYR A 157 2.68 -18.01 9.02
N GLN A 158 2.48 -18.80 7.96
CA GLN A 158 1.24 -19.51 7.69
C GLN A 158 1.08 -20.82 8.48
N ASN A 159 2.09 -21.22 9.30
CA ASN A 159 2.06 -22.45 10.09
C ASN A 159 1.36 -22.22 11.42
N ILE A 160 0.09 -21.89 11.34
CA ILE A 160 -0.79 -21.62 12.49
C ILE A 160 -1.98 -22.57 12.50
N ASP A 161 -2.45 -22.87 13.68
CA ASP A 161 -3.69 -23.57 13.99
C ASP A 161 -4.28 -23.05 15.31
N GLU A 162 -5.46 -23.54 15.68
CA GLU A 162 -6.15 -23.10 16.88
C GLU A 162 -5.28 -23.29 18.15
N SER A 163 -4.59 -24.41 18.24
CA SER A 163 -3.73 -24.76 19.38
C SER A 163 -2.55 -23.79 19.51
N SER A 164 -1.83 -23.57 18.43
CA SER A 164 -0.65 -22.71 18.42
C SER A 164 -1.00 -21.23 18.66
N ILE A 165 -2.15 -20.76 18.17
CA ILE A 165 -2.61 -19.40 18.40
C ILE A 165 -3.08 -19.21 19.87
N LEU A 166 -3.72 -20.20 20.46
CA LEU A 166 -4.07 -20.14 21.88
C LEU A 166 -2.84 -20.17 22.79
N GLU A 167 -1.79 -20.94 22.44
CA GLU A 167 -0.50 -20.92 23.12
C GLU A 167 0.15 -19.52 23.06
N ASP A 168 0.20 -18.92 21.88
CA ASP A 168 0.74 -17.56 21.69
C ASP A 168 -0.07 -16.52 22.47
N LEU A 169 -1.39 -16.62 22.46
CA LEU A 169 -2.27 -15.74 23.24
C LEU A 169 -1.98 -15.84 24.74
N GLN A 170 -1.77 -17.06 25.26
CA GLN A 170 -1.41 -17.26 26.65
C GLN A 170 -0.05 -16.63 26.99
N GLY A 171 0.95 -16.74 26.10
CA GLY A 171 2.25 -16.08 26.25
C GLY A 171 2.11 -14.54 26.24
N CYS A 172 1.27 -14.02 25.36
CA CYS A 172 1.03 -12.59 25.22
C CYS A 172 0.42 -11.95 26.49
N ARG A 173 -0.39 -12.68 27.24
CA ARG A 173 -0.96 -12.20 28.52
C ARG A 173 0.07 -11.80 29.57
N THR A 174 1.26 -12.33 29.50
CA THR A 174 2.36 -11.98 30.40
C THR A 174 3.17 -10.79 29.94
N LEU A 175 3.11 -10.45 28.64
CA LEU A 175 3.93 -9.43 27.99
C LEU A 175 3.17 -8.14 27.69
N PHE A 176 1.89 -8.25 27.35
CA PHE A 176 1.06 -7.14 26.91
C PHE A 176 0.00 -6.76 27.95
N ARG A 177 -0.52 -5.54 27.80
CA ARG A 177 -1.55 -4.98 28.69
C ARG A 177 -2.93 -5.18 28.06
N GLN A 178 -3.96 -5.15 28.89
CA GLN A 178 -5.33 -5.12 28.39
C GLN A 178 -5.54 -3.93 27.44
N GLY A 179 -6.03 -4.21 26.25
CA GLY A 179 -6.26 -3.24 25.19
C GLY A 179 -5.12 -3.11 24.19
N ASP A 180 -4.02 -3.86 24.36
CA ASP A 180 -3.04 -4.07 23.32
C ASP A 180 -3.58 -5.02 22.23
N LEU A 181 -2.88 -5.11 21.08
CA LEU A 181 -3.37 -5.84 19.91
C LEU A 181 -2.83 -7.28 19.90
N PHE A 182 -3.72 -8.23 19.66
CA PHE A 182 -3.35 -9.60 19.27
C PHE A 182 -3.88 -9.84 17.85
N GLN A 183 -2.98 -10.03 16.89
CA GLN A 183 -3.31 -10.21 15.48
C GLN A 183 -3.00 -11.62 15.03
N ILE A 184 -4.01 -12.30 14.48
CA ILE A 184 -3.82 -13.50 13.67
C ILE A 184 -3.64 -13.04 12.25
N ASP A 185 -2.46 -13.29 11.67
CA ASP A 185 -2.10 -12.96 10.30
C ASP A 185 -2.44 -14.13 9.36
N ASP A 186 -1.94 -14.12 8.12
CA ASP A 186 -2.20 -15.16 7.10
C ASP A 186 -2.03 -16.59 7.63
N GLY A 187 -2.78 -17.51 7.04
CA GLY A 187 -2.69 -18.94 7.30
C GLY A 187 -3.87 -19.51 8.09
N TRP A 188 -4.80 -18.66 8.52
CA TRP A 188 -6.06 -19.12 9.15
C TRP A 188 -7.15 -19.44 8.12
N GLU A 189 -7.03 -18.94 6.90
CA GLU A 189 -7.93 -19.15 5.79
C GLU A 189 -7.53 -20.38 4.95
N PRO A 190 -8.47 -21.04 4.22
CA PRO A 190 -8.17 -22.18 3.36
C PRO A 190 -7.29 -21.82 2.17
N LYS A 191 -7.42 -20.61 1.65
CA LYS A 191 -6.66 -20.04 0.54
C LYS A 191 -6.53 -18.55 0.72
N VAL A 192 -5.40 -18.00 0.35
CA VAL A 192 -5.19 -16.54 0.31
C VAL A 192 -6.31 -15.88 -0.51
N GLY A 193 -7.02 -14.94 0.10
CA GLY A 193 -8.18 -14.28 -0.47
C GLY A 193 -9.53 -14.72 0.10
N ASP A 194 -9.61 -15.87 0.78
CA ASP A 194 -10.84 -16.38 1.40
C ASP A 194 -11.08 -15.82 2.81
N TRP A 195 -10.92 -14.53 2.97
CA TRP A 195 -10.93 -13.81 4.27
C TRP A 195 -12.22 -13.92 5.09
N LEU A 196 -13.26 -14.54 4.57
CA LEU A 196 -14.52 -14.72 5.29
C LEU A 196 -14.70 -16.14 5.84
N LYS A 197 -13.73 -17.03 5.66
CA LYS A 197 -13.85 -18.43 6.03
C LYS A 197 -12.56 -18.95 6.68
N ALA A 198 -12.67 -19.49 7.88
CA ALA A 198 -11.55 -20.19 8.51
C ALA A 198 -11.34 -21.58 7.87
N ASP A 199 -10.08 -22.02 7.80
CA ASP A 199 -9.73 -23.39 7.41
C ASP A 199 -10.20 -24.38 8.50
N PRO A 200 -11.16 -25.27 8.20
CA PRO A 200 -11.71 -26.18 9.22
C PRO A 200 -10.70 -27.25 9.69
N ALA A 201 -9.63 -27.48 8.93
CA ALA A 201 -8.58 -28.41 9.38
C ALA A 201 -7.66 -27.78 10.43
N LYS A 202 -7.47 -26.46 10.36
CA LYS A 202 -6.63 -25.70 11.29
C LYS A 202 -7.45 -25.10 12.45
N PHE A 203 -8.66 -24.65 12.16
CA PHE A 203 -9.57 -23.97 13.10
C PHE A 203 -10.96 -24.62 13.04
N PRO A 204 -11.11 -25.81 13.63
CA PRO A 204 -12.34 -26.60 13.51
C PRO A 204 -13.56 -25.92 14.12
N GLN A 205 -13.37 -25.03 15.09
CA GLN A 205 -14.42 -24.20 15.70
C GLN A 205 -14.44 -22.76 15.18
N GLY A 206 -13.70 -22.48 14.10
CA GLY A 206 -13.49 -21.13 13.59
C GLY A 206 -12.61 -20.28 14.52
N LEU A 207 -12.64 -18.96 14.35
CA LEU A 207 -11.80 -18.04 15.14
C LEU A 207 -12.50 -17.55 16.43
N ARG A 208 -13.76 -17.88 16.64
CA ARG A 208 -14.55 -17.40 17.78
C ARG A 208 -13.96 -17.82 19.13
N PRO A 209 -13.52 -19.07 19.36
CA PRO A 209 -12.94 -19.47 20.65
C PRO A 209 -11.69 -18.67 21.02
N ILE A 210 -10.88 -18.28 20.02
CA ILE A 210 -9.70 -17.45 20.25
C ILE A 210 -10.10 -16.04 20.64
N ALA A 211 -11.08 -15.46 19.92
CA ALA A 211 -11.59 -14.13 20.24
C ALA A 211 -12.23 -14.05 21.65
N ASP A 212 -12.93 -15.11 22.06
CA ASP A 212 -13.54 -15.19 23.38
C ASP A 212 -12.48 -15.43 24.49
N ALA A 213 -11.32 -15.99 24.14
CA ALA A 213 -10.20 -16.17 25.05
C ALA A 213 -9.29 -14.93 25.16
N ALA A 214 -9.34 -13.99 24.22
CA ALA A 214 -8.51 -12.79 24.24
C ALA A 214 -9.04 -11.71 25.20
#